data_ed93ffc9fd145ba047a19b364aba5992
#
_entry.id   ed93ffc9fd145ba047a19b364aba5992
#
_cell.length_a   1.000
_cell.length_b   1.000
_cell.length_c   1.000
_cell.angle_alpha   90.00
_cell.angle_beta   90.00
_cell.angle_gamma   90.00
#
_symmetry.space_group_name_H-M   'P 1'
#
loop_
_entity.id
_entity.type
_entity.pdbx_description
1 polymer ?
#
loop_
_entity_poly.entity_id
_entity_poly.type
_entity_poly.pdbx_seq_one_letter_code
_entity_poly.pdbx_strand_id
1 'polypeptide(L)'
;MWVADMDFRTAPTIVDALRRRVKHGIFSYTRVPDSYYEAVTGWFARRHGWTIDREWIIYTSGVVPAISAVIKALTVPGDKVLVQTPVYNCFFSSIRNNGCEMVSS
;
A
#
# COMPACT_ATOMS: atom_id res chain seq x y z
N MET A 1 -16.17 -12.41 -8.96
CA MET A 1 -15.82 -11.40 -7.93
C MET A 1 -15.43 -12.09 -6.63
N TRP A 2 -14.25 -11.86 -6.14
CA TRP A 2 -13.73 -12.40 -4.88
C TRP A 2 -13.09 -11.31 -4.05
N VAL A 3 -13.48 -11.17 -2.78
CA VAL A 3 -13.00 -10.15 -1.85
C VAL A 3 -13.16 -8.74 -2.43
N ALA A 4 -12.10 -8.12 -2.96
CA ALA A 4 -12.09 -6.75 -3.47
C ALA A 4 -11.86 -6.66 -4.99
N ASP A 5 -11.75 -7.78 -5.69
CA ASP A 5 -11.63 -7.78 -7.15
C ASP A 5 -13.00 -7.54 -7.82
N MET A 6 -12.96 -7.01 -9.02
CA MET A 6 -14.14 -6.67 -9.79
C MET A 6 -14.08 -7.28 -11.18
N ASP A 7 -15.23 -7.80 -11.65
CA ASP A 7 -15.37 -8.42 -12.99
C ASP A 7 -15.54 -7.38 -14.11
N PHE A 8 -15.05 -6.16 -13.89
CA PHE A 8 -15.08 -5.09 -14.88
C PHE A 8 -13.74 -4.96 -15.61
N ARG A 9 -13.79 -4.55 -16.86
CA ARG A 9 -12.57 -4.27 -17.61
C ARG A 9 -11.81 -3.10 -16.99
N THR A 10 -10.52 -3.28 -16.83
CA THR A 10 -9.61 -2.21 -16.41
C THR A 10 -9.58 -1.09 -17.45
N ALA A 11 -9.40 0.15 -17.00
CA ALA A 11 -9.33 1.32 -17.87
C ALA A 11 -8.29 1.13 -19.00
N PRO A 12 -8.62 1.53 -20.25
CA PRO A 12 -7.72 1.33 -21.40
C PRO A 12 -6.33 1.90 -21.19
N THR A 13 -6.20 3.05 -20.55
CA THR A 13 -4.92 3.70 -20.24
C THR A 13 -4.00 2.81 -19.39
N ILE A 14 -4.57 2.06 -18.44
CA ILE A 14 -3.82 1.10 -17.59
C ILE A 14 -3.39 -0.09 -18.44
N VAL A 15 -4.31 -0.65 -19.23
CA VAL A 15 -4.01 -1.80 -20.11
C VAL A 15 -2.90 -1.44 -21.10
N ASP A 16 -2.94 -0.26 -21.68
CA ASP A 16 -1.92 0.20 -22.64
C ASP A 16 -0.57 0.46 -21.98
N ALA A 17 -0.54 0.96 -20.75
CA ALA A 17 0.69 1.10 -19.97
C ALA A 17 1.34 -0.27 -19.71
N LEU A 18 0.56 -1.27 -19.30
CA LEU A 18 1.02 -2.64 -19.10
C LEU A 18 1.53 -3.26 -20.41
N ARG A 19 0.79 -3.10 -21.52
CA ARG A 19 1.22 -3.60 -22.84
C ARG A 19 2.56 -3.00 -23.26
N ARG A 20 2.77 -1.70 -23.10
CA ARG A 20 4.06 -1.05 -23.38
C ARG A 20 5.18 -1.64 -22.54
N ARG A 21 4.93 -1.89 -21.26
CA ARG A 21 5.93 -2.48 -20.37
C ARG A 21 6.28 -3.92 -20.76
N VAL A 22 5.28 -4.73 -21.09
CA VAL A 22 5.49 -6.11 -21.58
C VAL A 22 6.26 -6.10 -22.90
N LYS A 23 5.89 -5.23 -23.85
CA LYS A 23 6.59 -5.10 -25.13
C LYS A 23 8.06 -4.68 -24.99
N HIS A 24 8.37 -3.88 -23.97
CA HIS A 24 9.74 -3.49 -23.66
C HIS A 24 10.63 -4.69 -23.30
N GLY A 25 10.08 -5.72 -22.63
CA GLY A 25 10.69 -7.04 -22.45
C GLY A 25 11.83 -7.15 -21.44
N ILE A 26 12.28 -6.03 -20.84
CA ILE A 26 13.35 -6.05 -19.84
C ILE A 26 12.73 -5.95 -18.46
N PHE A 27 12.77 -7.04 -17.71
CA PHE A 27 12.24 -7.16 -16.35
C PHE A 27 13.41 -7.44 -15.40
N SER A 28 13.88 -6.41 -14.76
CA SER A 28 14.98 -6.47 -13.79
C SER A 28 14.65 -5.65 -12.56
N TYR A 29 15.60 -5.50 -11.66
CA TYR A 29 15.45 -4.62 -10.50
C TYR A 29 15.08 -3.21 -10.96
N THR A 30 13.92 -2.72 -10.51
CA THR A 30 13.38 -1.44 -10.94
C THR A 30 13.34 -0.48 -9.76
N ARG A 31 13.92 0.70 -9.92
CA ARG A 31 13.73 1.79 -9.00
C ARG A 31 12.36 2.46 -9.26
N VAL A 32 11.69 2.88 -8.20
CA VAL A 32 10.46 3.68 -8.31
C VAL A 32 10.79 5.00 -9.01
N PRO A 33 10.16 5.31 -10.16
CA PRO A 33 10.48 6.52 -10.92
C PRO A 33 9.89 7.77 -10.26
N ASP A 34 10.47 8.93 -10.57
CA ASP A 34 9.99 10.21 -10.06
C ASP A 34 8.53 10.48 -10.43
N SER A 35 8.12 10.08 -11.62
CA SER A 35 6.73 10.18 -12.08
C SER A 35 5.70 9.48 -11.17
N TYR A 36 6.11 8.46 -10.41
CA TYR A 36 5.25 7.84 -9.40
C TYR A 36 4.95 8.83 -8.27
N TYR A 37 5.99 9.44 -7.72
CA TYR A 37 5.83 10.40 -6.63
C TYR A 37 5.06 11.64 -7.07
N GLU A 38 5.32 12.14 -8.27
CA GLU A 38 4.56 13.25 -8.87
C GLU A 38 3.08 12.90 -9.04
N ALA A 39 2.78 11.68 -9.49
CA ALA A 39 1.40 11.23 -9.63
C ALA A 39 0.67 11.15 -8.27
N VAL A 40 1.33 10.62 -7.24
CA VAL A 40 0.76 10.51 -5.88
C VAL A 40 0.55 11.89 -5.27
N THR A 41 1.58 12.74 -5.22
CA THR A 41 1.48 14.08 -4.63
C THR A 41 0.47 14.94 -5.38
N GLY A 42 0.49 14.90 -6.71
CA GLY A 42 -0.47 15.61 -7.54
C GLY A 42 -1.91 15.12 -7.37
N TRP A 43 -2.13 13.82 -7.16
CA TRP A 43 -3.46 13.29 -6.86
C TRP A 43 -4.01 13.87 -5.55
N PHE A 44 -3.24 13.79 -4.46
CA PHE A 44 -3.67 14.29 -3.16
C PHE A 44 -3.91 15.80 -3.18
N ALA A 45 -3.05 16.56 -3.82
CA ALA A 45 -3.24 18.01 -3.97
C ALA A 45 -4.55 18.33 -4.71
N ARG A 46 -4.80 17.69 -5.85
CA ARG A 46 -5.99 17.99 -6.68
C ARG A 46 -7.29 17.45 -6.10
N ARG A 47 -7.29 16.28 -5.47
CA ARG A 47 -8.51 15.60 -5.02
C ARG A 47 -8.87 15.88 -3.58
N HIS A 48 -7.88 16.19 -2.75
CA HIS A 48 -8.06 16.32 -1.30
C HIS A 48 -7.54 17.66 -0.76
N GLY A 49 -6.99 18.54 -1.61
CA GLY A 49 -6.40 19.80 -1.16
C GLY A 49 -5.21 19.62 -0.20
N TRP A 50 -4.58 18.44 -0.23
CA TRP A 50 -3.51 18.08 0.69
C TRP A 50 -2.16 18.04 -0.05
N THR A 51 -1.28 18.96 0.32
CA THR A 51 0.09 18.98 -0.18
C THR A 51 0.95 18.01 0.63
N ILE A 52 1.41 16.97 -0.03
CA ILE A 52 2.29 15.94 0.55
C ILE A 52 3.72 16.21 0.07
N ASP A 53 4.66 16.24 1.00
CA ASP A 53 6.07 16.26 0.65
C ASP A 53 6.49 14.89 0.12
N ARG A 54 7.26 14.89 -0.97
CA ARG A 54 7.79 13.66 -1.58
C ARG A 54 8.57 12.80 -0.58
N GLU A 55 9.31 13.42 0.31
CA GLU A 55 10.15 12.74 1.30
C GLU A 55 9.34 11.98 2.36
N TRP A 56 8.05 12.28 2.48
CA TRP A 56 7.15 11.54 3.37
C TRP A 56 6.64 10.23 2.76
N ILE A 57 6.91 10.00 1.47
CA ILE A 57 6.39 8.83 0.76
C ILE A 57 7.42 7.71 0.81
N ILE A 58 7.08 6.64 1.52
CA ILE A 58 7.82 5.39 1.52
C ILE A 58 7.07 4.37 0.68
N TYR A 59 7.70 3.92 -0.41
CA TYR A 59 7.11 2.90 -1.27
C TYR A 59 7.18 1.53 -0.60
N THR A 60 6.07 0.79 -0.66
CA THR A 60 5.96 -0.60 -0.22
C THR A 60 5.27 -1.45 -1.27
N SER A 61 5.47 -2.77 -1.23
CA SER A 61 4.85 -3.71 -2.17
C SER A 61 3.36 -3.96 -1.95
N GLY A 62 2.78 -3.34 -0.91
CA GLY A 62 1.35 -3.44 -0.59
C GLY A 62 1.04 -3.02 0.83
N VAL A 63 -0.26 -2.91 1.14
CA VAL A 63 -0.74 -2.43 2.45
C VAL A 63 -0.39 -3.38 3.59
N VAL A 64 -0.54 -4.69 3.41
CA VAL A 64 -0.24 -5.67 4.47
C VAL A 64 1.26 -5.68 4.84
N PRO A 65 2.20 -5.71 3.88
CA PRO A 65 3.62 -5.50 4.18
C PRO A 65 3.91 -4.16 4.86
N ALA A 66 3.25 -3.08 4.42
CA ALA A 66 3.41 -1.76 5.03
C ALA A 66 3.01 -1.75 6.50
N ILE A 67 1.83 -2.30 6.83
CA ILE A 67 1.36 -2.39 8.21
C ILE A 67 2.34 -3.22 9.07
N SER A 68 2.81 -4.34 8.57
CA SER A 68 3.79 -5.17 9.29
C SER A 68 5.11 -4.42 9.52
N ALA A 69 5.57 -3.65 8.54
CA ALA A 69 6.78 -2.83 8.67
C ALA A 69 6.60 -1.72 9.71
N VAL A 70 5.45 -1.05 9.72
CA VAL A 70 5.11 0.01 10.69
C VAL A 70 5.04 -0.56 12.11
N ILE A 71 4.36 -1.69 12.30
CA ILE A 71 4.31 -2.36 13.61
C ILE A 71 5.72 -2.68 14.09
N LYS A 72 6.55 -3.31 13.27
CA LYS A 72 7.95 -3.61 13.62
C LYS A 72 8.79 -2.38 13.97
N ALA A 73 8.54 -1.26 13.31
CA ALA A 73 9.31 -0.04 13.52
C ALA A 73 8.93 0.69 14.81
N LEU A 74 7.68 0.52 15.29
CA LEU A 74 7.12 1.33 16.37
C LEU A 74 6.80 0.55 17.64
N THR A 75 6.92 -0.79 17.62
CA THR A 75 6.56 -1.65 18.73
C THR A 75 7.62 -2.71 19.02
N VAL A 76 7.54 -3.30 20.22
CA VAL A 76 8.28 -4.52 20.60
C VAL A 76 7.29 -5.64 20.88
N PRO A 77 7.71 -6.92 20.84
CA PRO A 77 6.85 -8.04 21.20
C PRO A 77 6.20 -7.87 22.58
N GLY A 78 4.89 -8.09 22.65
CA GLY A 78 4.08 -7.87 23.85
C GLY A 78 3.36 -6.52 23.90
N ASP A 79 3.72 -5.57 23.06
CA ASP A 79 3.01 -4.30 22.96
C ASP A 79 1.58 -4.47 22.42
N LYS A 80 0.70 -3.54 22.79
CA LYS A 80 -0.70 -3.54 22.37
C LYS A 80 -0.90 -2.64 21.17
N VAL A 81 -1.56 -3.18 20.14
CA VAL A 81 -1.93 -2.44 18.93
C VAL A 81 -3.45 -2.33 18.86
N LEU A 82 -3.95 -1.09 18.88
CA LEU A 82 -5.38 -0.82 18.79
C LEU A 82 -5.89 -0.95 17.36
N VAL A 83 -7.02 -1.63 17.21
CA VAL A 83 -7.75 -1.75 15.93
C VAL A 83 -9.21 -1.37 16.13
N GLN A 84 -9.76 -0.62 15.22
CA GLN A 84 -11.19 -0.34 15.17
C GLN A 84 -11.91 -1.49 14.45
N THR A 85 -12.81 -2.17 15.15
CA THR A 85 -13.56 -3.30 14.58
C THR A 85 -14.96 -2.89 14.15
N PRO A 86 -15.53 -3.51 13.09
CA PRO A 86 -14.98 -4.57 12.24
C PRO A 86 -13.95 -4.05 11.23
N VAL A 87 -12.89 -4.83 11.00
CA VAL A 87 -11.77 -4.47 10.11
C VAL A 87 -11.27 -5.67 9.31
N TYR A 88 -10.54 -5.43 8.25
CA TYR A 88 -9.95 -6.47 7.41
C TYR A 88 -9.06 -7.43 8.23
N ASN A 89 -9.34 -8.73 8.11
CA ASN A 89 -8.75 -9.78 8.96
C ASN A 89 -7.22 -9.85 8.89
N CYS A 90 -6.59 -9.42 7.80
CA CYS A 90 -5.14 -9.38 7.67
C CYS A 90 -4.47 -8.43 8.68
N PHE A 91 -5.20 -7.45 9.23
CA PHE A 91 -4.64 -6.58 10.27
C PHE A 91 -4.39 -7.35 11.55
N PHE A 92 -5.30 -8.26 11.92
CA PHE A 92 -5.13 -9.11 13.09
C PHE A 92 -3.91 -10.05 12.96
N SER A 93 -3.74 -10.65 11.77
CA SER A 93 -2.58 -11.50 11.51
C SER A 93 -1.28 -10.70 11.49
N SER A 94 -1.27 -9.49 10.93
CA SER A 94 -0.09 -8.62 10.95
C SER A 94 0.35 -8.28 12.37
N ILE A 95 -0.59 -7.98 13.27
CA ILE A 95 -0.30 -7.69 14.68
C ILE A 95 0.29 -8.93 15.37
N ARG A 96 -0.39 -10.07 15.29
CA ARG A 96 0.05 -11.31 15.95
C ARG A 96 1.40 -11.80 15.42
N ASN A 97 1.62 -11.75 14.11
CA ASN A 97 2.87 -12.20 13.49
C ASN A 97 4.07 -11.33 13.86
N ASN A 98 3.85 -10.13 14.37
CA ASN A 98 4.89 -9.28 14.93
C ASN A 98 5.01 -9.39 16.47
N GLY A 99 4.35 -10.39 17.07
CA GLY A 99 4.44 -10.66 18.51
C GLY A 99 3.67 -9.66 19.38
N CYS A 100 2.79 -8.85 18.79
CA CYS A 100 2.00 -7.85 19.51
C CYS A 100 0.62 -8.39 19.89
N GLU A 101 0.02 -7.80 20.92
CA GLU A 101 -1.36 -8.05 21.34
C GLU A 101 -2.34 -7.12 20.59
N MET A 102 -3.44 -7.69 20.11
CA MET A 102 -4.50 -6.89 19.51
C MET A 102 -5.47 -6.42 20.58
N VAL A 103 -5.77 -5.13 20.61
CA VAL A 103 -6.89 -4.55 21.36
C VAL A 103 -7.88 -3.91 20.39
N SER A 104 -9.16 -4.01 20.71
CA SER A 104 -10.24 -3.44 19.88
C SER A 104 -10.99 -2.34 20.64
N SER A 105 -11.44 -1.34 19.92
CA SER A 105 -12.42 -0.35 20.44
C SER A 105 -13.78 -0.63 19.84
#